data_8ba10c000acb480ec91e97a7aff87b1b
#
_entry.id   8ba10c000acb480ec91e97a7aff87b1b
#
_cell.length_a   1.000
_cell.length_b   1.000
_cell.length_c   1.000
_cell.angle_alpha   90.00
_cell.angle_beta   90.00
_cell.angle_gamma   90.00
#
_symmetry.space_group_name_H-M   'P 1'
#
loop_
_entity.id
_entity.type
_entity.pdbx_description
1 polymer ?
#
loop_
_entity_poly.entity_id
_entity_poly.type
_entity_poly.pdbx_seq_one_letter_code
_entity_poly.pdbx_strand_id
1 'polypeptide(L)'
;KQIIQSNFDGASSAYPVDMDGDGDIDVVGTAYNLNDDEDVVWFENNGSESFTKHTVEVNFNGSEGYAKAVDMDRDGDLDVLATAYYDDDVAWFENNGSQVFTERSIDGDFDGATVIYPVDIDGDGDMDIIGGAWNLGDIAWYQNNGSQSFTKNIIESNFNGVISLFPIDLDEDGDLDIVGAAAND
;
A
#
# COMPACT_ATOMS: atom_id res chain seq x y z
N LYS A 1 -16.06 1.99 -22.21
CA LYS A 1 -15.01 2.57 -21.37
C LYS A 1 -15.69 3.38 -20.29
N GLN A 2 -15.51 3.01 -19.05
CA GLN A 2 -15.95 3.76 -17.88
C GLN A 2 -14.75 4.56 -17.35
N ILE A 3 -14.98 5.80 -16.96
CA ILE A 3 -13.99 6.63 -16.26
C ILE A 3 -14.53 6.83 -14.85
N ILE A 4 -13.77 6.41 -13.85
CA ILE A 4 -14.11 6.53 -12.43
C ILE A 4 -14.02 8.01 -12.03
N GLN A 5 -12.89 8.64 -12.34
CA GLN A 5 -12.64 10.06 -12.05
C GLN A 5 -11.84 10.68 -13.19
N SER A 6 -12.22 11.87 -13.63
CA SER A 6 -11.55 12.57 -14.74
C SER A 6 -10.52 13.61 -14.31
N ASN A 7 -10.55 14.02 -13.03
CA ASN A 7 -9.71 15.08 -12.46
C ASN A 7 -8.86 14.54 -11.30
N PHE A 8 -8.42 13.28 -11.38
CA PHE A 8 -7.48 12.67 -10.45
C PHE A 8 -6.10 12.72 -11.10
N ASP A 9 -5.52 13.92 -11.07
CA ASP A 9 -4.26 14.22 -11.76
C ASP A 9 -3.10 13.53 -11.06
N GLY A 10 -2.20 12.93 -11.85
CA GLY A 10 -1.05 12.21 -11.32
C GLY A 10 -1.38 10.84 -10.71
N ALA A 11 -2.54 10.24 -11.04
CA ALA A 11 -2.87 8.90 -10.57
C ALA A 11 -1.73 7.91 -10.80
N SER A 12 -1.25 7.25 -9.76
CA SER A 12 -0.09 6.35 -9.78
C SER A 12 -0.47 4.89 -9.55
N SER A 13 -1.43 4.63 -8.68
CA SER A 13 -1.92 3.27 -8.44
C SER A 13 -3.44 3.17 -8.42
N ALA A 14 -3.94 1.97 -8.67
CA ALA A 14 -5.35 1.62 -8.52
C ALA A 14 -5.45 0.16 -8.07
N TYR A 15 -6.09 -0.08 -6.95
CA TYR A 15 -6.28 -1.39 -6.37
C TYR A 15 -7.77 -1.70 -6.21
N PRO A 16 -8.32 -2.67 -6.97
CA PRO A 16 -9.72 -3.05 -6.88
C PRO A 16 -9.99 -3.92 -5.66
N VAL A 17 -11.00 -3.59 -4.88
CA VAL A 17 -11.38 -4.29 -3.65
C VAL A 17 -12.81 -3.91 -3.26
N ASP A 18 -13.54 -4.76 -2.58
CA ASP A 18 -14.80 -4.44 -1.90
C ASP A 18 -14.44 -3.83 -0.54
N MET A 19 -14.34 -2.49 -0.48
CA MET A 19 -13.75 -1.77 0.65
C MET A 19 -14.70 -1.64 1.83
N ASP A 20 -16.01 -1.59 1.58
CA ASP A 20 -17.03 -1.42 2.61
C ASP A 20 -17.87 -2.68 2.87
N GLY A 21 -17.58 -3.77 2.13
CA GLY A 21 -18.22 -5.07 2.32
C GLY A 21 -19.63 -5.15 1.76
N ASP A 22 -20.02 -4.27 0.82
CA ASP A 22 -21.34 -4.24 0.24
C ASP A 22 -21.53 -5.22 -0.95
N GLY A 23 -20.43 -5.82 -1.42
CA GLY A 23 -20.35 -6.80 -2.49
C GLY A 23 -20.05 -6.22 -3.87
N ASP A 24 -19.91 -4.91 -4.00
CA ASP A 24 -19.52 -4.22 -5.21
C ASP A 24 -18.00 -3.89 -5.16
N ILE A 25 -17.35 -3.93 -6.30
CA ILE A 25 -15.91 -3.66 -6.32
C ILE A 25 -15.62 -2.16 -6.40
N ASP A 26 -14.94 -1.67 -5.39
CA ASP A 26 -14.42 -0.33 -5.26
C ASP A 26 -12.99 -0.21 -5.81
N VAL A 27 -12.40 0.97 -5.71
CA VAL A 27 -10.99 1.19 -6.09
C VAL A 27 -10.30 2.06 -5.05
N VAL A 28 -9.26 1.53 -4.42
CA VAL A 28 -8.30 2.34 -3.67
C VAL A 28 -7.26 2.89 -4.66
N GLY A 29 -6.95 4.16 -4.57
CA GLY A 29 -6.03 4.83 -5.47
C GLY A 29 -5.12 5.82 -4.80
N THR A 30 -3.96 6.03 -5.41
CA THR A 30 -3.02 7.09 -5.04
C THR A 30 -2.79 8.01 -6.21
N ALA A 31 -2.49 9.27 -5.93
CA ALA A 31 -2.15 10.26 -6.94
C ALA A 31 -0.98 11.13 -6.49
N TYR A 32 -0.15 11.50 -7.45
CA TYR A 32 0.87 12.52 -7.28
C TYR A 32 0.33 13.85 -7.82
N ASN A 33 -0.01 14.75 -6.92
CA ASN A 33 -0.42 16.08 -7.32
C ASN A 33 0.15 17.15 -6.38
N LEU A 34 0.97 18.03 -6.92
CA LEU A 34 1.56 19.17 -6.19
C LEU A 34 0.54 20.26 -5.81
N ASN A 35 -0.72 20.14 -6.22
CA ASN A 35 -1.71 21.19 -6.07
C ASN A 35 -3.03 20.78 -5.42
N ASP A 36 -3.26 19.50 -5.19
CA ASP A 36 -4.44 18.96 -4.54
C ASP A 36 -4.03 18.16 -3.30
N ASP A 37 -4.72 18.39 -2.20
CA ASP A 37 -4.44 17.82 -0.88
C ASP A 37 -5.07 16.42 -0.68
N GLU A 38 -5.20 15.61 -1.75
CA GLU A 38 -5.88 14.31 -1.69
C GLU A 38 -5.01 13.25 -2.35
N ASP A 39 -4.08 12.68 -1.59
CA ASP A 39 -3.06 11.78 -2.12
C ASP A 39 -3.45 10.30 -2.04
N VAL A 40 -4.20 9.90 -1.00
CA VAL A 40 -4.75 8.55 -0.85
C VAL A 40 -6.26 8.63 -0.79
N VAL A 41 -6.91 7.92 -1.70
CA VAL A 41 -8.39 7.95 -1.84
C VAL A 41 -8.94 6.55 -2.06
N TRP A 42 -10.23 6.38 -1.81
CA TRP A 42 -10.99 5.27 -2.34
C TRP A 42 -12.24 5.75 -3.07
N PHE A 43 -12.63 5.03 -4.09
CA PHE A 43 -13.79 5.29 -4.93
C PHE A 43 -14.82 4.22 -4.66
N GLU A 44 -15.85 4.55 -3.87
CA GLU A 44 -16.98 3.67 -3.57
C GLU A 44 -17.84 3.48 -4.81
N ASN A 45 -18.07 2.23 -5.21
CA ASN A 45 -18.96 1.84 -6.27
C ASN A 45 -20.35 1.54 -5.70
N ASN A 46 -21.38 2.09 -6.26
CA ASN A 46 -22.76 1.88 -5.80
C ASN A 46 -23.48 0.71 -6.48
N GLY A 47 -22.75 -0.24 -7.07
CA GLY A 47 -23.30 -1.37 -7.79
C GLY A 47 -23.86 -1.06 -9.18
N SER A 48 -23.79 0.19 -9.61
CA SER A 48 -24.25 0.64 -10.93
C SER A 48 -23.14 1.35 -11.72
N GLU A 49 -21.87 1.05 -11.39
CA GLU A 49 -20.69 1.67 -11.97
C GLU A 49 -20.66 3.20 -11.80
N SER A 50 -21.27 3.70 -10.72
CA SER A 50 -21.20 5.11 -10.32
C SER A 50 -20.38 5.20 -9.06
N PHE A 51 -19.32 6.00 -9.11
CA PHE A 51 -18.31 6.08 -8.08
C PHE A 51 -18.40 7.38 -7.29
N THR A 52 -18.26 7.26 -5.96
CA THR A 52 -18.13 8.39 -5.04
C THR A 52 -16.70 8.41 -4.48
N LYS A 53 -16.00 9.53 -4.58
CA LYS A 53 -14.64 9.66 -4.04
C LYS A 53 -14.70 9.95 -2.55
N HIS A 54 -13.90 9.21 -1.78
CA HIS A 54 -13.64 9.40 -0.37
C HIS A 54 -12.14 9.59 -0.15
N THR A 55 -11.78 10.55 0.68
CA THR A 55 -10.38 10.80 1.04
C THR A 55 -10.00 9.93 2.22
N VAL A 56 -8.89 9.20 2.07
CA VAL A 56 -8.26 8.43 3.14
C VAL A 56 -7.26 9.32 3.87
N GLU A 57 -6.36 9.97 3.11
CA GLU A 57 -5.37 10.88 3.66
C GLU A 57 -5.09 12.04 2.70
N VAL A 58 -4.78 13.18 3.28
CA VAL A 58 -4.30 14.39 2.63
C VAL A 58 -2.83 14.64 3.02
N ASN A 59 -2.05 15.25 2.17
CA ASN A 59 -0.62 15.55 2.41
C ASN A 59 0.27 14.31 2.63
N PHE A 60 -0.07 13.19 2.00
CA PHE A 60 0.82 12.02 1.91
C PHE A 60 1.64 12.15 0.64
N ASN A 61 2.64 13.05 0.69
CA ASN A 61 3.25 13.63 -0.49
C ASN A 61 4.09 12.64 -1.30
N GLY A 62 3.79 12.64 -2.58
CA GLY A 62 4.61 11.94 -3.56
C GLY A 62 4.25 10.48 -3.70
N SER A 63 2.99 10.21 -3.76
CA SER A 63 2.52 8.88 -4.11
C SER A 63 2.82 8.51 -5.58
N GLU A 64 4.10 8.54 -6.00
CA GLU A 64 4.54 7.60 -7.03
C GLU A 64 4.47 6.19 -6.45
N GLY A 65 4.00 6.06 -5.19
CA GLY A 65 3.84 4.87 -4.43
C GLY A 65 2.58 4.08 -4.76
N TYR A 66 2.45 2.96 -4.09
CA TYR A 66 1.33 2.03 -4.23
C TYR A 66 0.44 2.10 -3.01
N ALA A 67 -0.87 1.89 -3.21
CA ALA A 67 -1.78 1.56 -2.14
C ALA A 67 -2.33 0.14 -2.29
N LYS A 68 -2.60 -0.49 -1.15
CA LYS A 68 -3.26 -1.79 -1.02
C LYS A 68 -4.32 -1.70 0.07
N ALA A 69 -5.35 -2.52 -0.05
CA ALA A 69 -6.29 -2.73 1.05
C ALA A 69 -6.04 -4.09 1.70
N VAL A 70 -6.07 -4.13 3.01
CA VAL A 70 -5.84 -5.32 3.83
C VAL A 70 -6.42 -5.11 5.22
N ASP A 71 -6.98 -6.12 5.84
CA ASP A 71 -7.35 -6.14 7.25
C ASP A 71 -6.06 -6.38 8.07
N MET A 72 -5.40 -5.28 8.50
CA MET A 72 -4.07 -5.32 9.10
C MET A 72 -4.12 -5.73 10.57
N ASP A 73 -5.16 -5.36 11.28
CA ASP A 73 -5.32 -5.63 12.71
C ASP A 73 -6.33 -6.73 13.04
N ARG A 74 -6.96 -7.28 12.00
CA ARG A 74 -7.94 -8.39 12.08
C ARG A 74 -9.21 -8.03 12.84
N ASP A 75 -9.64 -6.80 12.72
CA ASP A 75 -10.93 -6.36 13.26
C ASP A 75 -12.10 -6.64 12.31
N GLY A 76 -11.81 -7.04 11.08
CA GLY A 76 -12.75 -7.43 10.03
C GLY A 76 -13.04 -6.31 9.03
N ASP A 77 -12.50 -5.13 9.23
CA ASP A 77 -12.61 -4.00 8.33
C ASP A 77 -11.33 -3.87 7.47
N LEU A 78 -11.47 -3.45 6.23
CA LEU A 78 -10.30 -3.25 5.38
C LEU A 78 -9.66 -1.89 5.66
N ASP A 79 -8.36 -1.93 5.90
CA ASP A 79 -7.48 -0.79 6.02
C ASP A 79 -6.82 -0.42 4.71
N VAL A 80 -6.14 0.70 4.66
CA VAL A 80 -5.31 1.09 3.52
C VAL A 80 -3.85 1.15 3.93
N LEU A 81 -3.01 0.46 3.18
CA LEU A 81 -1.55 0.49 3.29
C LEU A 81 -1.00 1.26 2.10
N ALA A 82 -0.14 2.25 2.33
CA ALA A 82 0.43 3.06 1.25
C ALA A 82 1.88 3.47 1.49
N THR A 83 2.55 3.84 0.39
CA THR A 83 3.90 4.40 0.38
C THR A 83 3.89 5.83 -0.17
N ALA A 84 4.75 6.70 0.36
CA ALA A 84 4.98 8.06 -0.12
C ALA A 84 6.44 8.26 -0.51
N TYR A 85 6.68 8.46 -1.80
CA TYR A 85 8.03 8.55 -2.37
C TYR A 85 8.81 9.78 -1.86
N TYR A 86 8.16 10.96 -1.74
CA TYR A 86 8.83 12.21 -1.34
C TYR A 86 8.82 12.44 0.17
N ASP A 87 7.90 11.84 0.89
CA ASP A 87 7.89 11.87 2.36
C ASP A 87 8.69 10.71 2.96
N ASP A 88 9.21 9.79 2.11
CA ASP A 88 10.00 8.63 2.53
C ASP A 88 9.24 7.70 3.49
N ASP A 89 7.89 7.69 3.39
CA ASP A 89 7.02 7.08 4.38
C ASP A 89 6.38 5.78 3.87
N VAL A 90 6.26 4.85 4.79
CA VAL A 90 5.40 3.66 4.71
C VAL A 90 4.37 3.79 5.81
N ALA A 91 3.11 3.89 5.45
CA ALA A 91 2.04 4.10 6.40
C ALA A 91 0.87 3.12 6.21
N TRP A 92 0.22 2.85 7.32
CA TRP A 92 -1.03 2.14 7.43
C TRP A 92 -2.11 3.11 7.90
N PHE A 93 -3.23 3.14 7.23
CA PHE A 93 -4.41 3.94 7.56
C PHE A 93 -5.48 3.00 8.10
N GLU A 94 -5.55 2.93 9.44
CA GLU A 94 -6.49 2.09 10.19
C GLU A 94 -7.92 2.58 9.98
N ASN A 95 -8.80 1.71 9.47
CA ASN A 95 -10.22 1.95 9.33
C ASN A 95 -10.96 1.54 10.62
N ASN A 96 -11.84 2.35 11.10
CA ASN A 96 -12.61 2.07 12.31
C ASN A 96 -13.97 1.38 12.05
N GLY A 97 -14.15 0.78 10.87
CA GLY A 97 -15.40 0.16 10.45
C GLY A 97 -16.51 1.10 10.03
N SER A 98 -16.18 2.38 9.94
CA SER A 98 -17.11 3.42 9.45
C SER A 98 -16.44 4.31 8.41
N GLN A 99 -15.42 3.77 7.73
CA GLN A 99 -14.61 4.43 6.71
C GLN A 99 -14.01 5.76 7.23
N VAL A 100 -13.65 5.80 8.52
CA VAL A 100 -12.85 6.87 9.11
C VAL A 100 -11.46 6.31 9.40
N PHE A 101 -10.49 6.86 8.69
CA PHE A 101 -9.12 6.38 8.69
C PHE A 101 -8.26 7.14 9.70
N THR A 102 -7.31 6.42 10.32
CA THR A 102 -6.31 6.99 11.23
C THR A 102 -4.92 6.56 10.76
N GLU A 103 -4.08 7.52 10.43
CA GLU A 103 -2.70 7.25 10.01
C GLU A 103 -1.87 6.62 11.14
N ARG A 104 -1.12 5.59 10.77
CA ARG A 104 -0.13 4.87 11.58
C ARG A 104 1.16 4.78 10.76
N SER A 105 2.13 5.63 11.03
CA SER A 105 3.44 5.52 10.36
C SER A 105 4.14 4.23 10.79
N ILE A 106 4.63 3.48 9.80
CA ILE A 106 5.40 2.24 9.98
C ILE A 106 6.89 2.55 9.87
N ASP A 107 7.28 3.35 8.88
CA ASP A 107 8.65 3.78 8.63
C ASP A 107 8.65 5.16 7.94
N GLY A 108 9.17 6.17 8.58
CA GLY A 108 9.27 7.55 8.07
C GLY A 108 10.66 7.92 7.52
N ASP A 109 11.53 6.92 7.27
CA ASP A 109 12.91 7.11 6.78
C ASP A 109 13.25 6.11 5.64
N PHE A 110 12.24 5.64 4.89
CA PHE A 110 12.43 4.69 3.79
C PHE A 110 12.58 5.44 2.45
N ASP A 111 13.71 6.11 2.27
CA ASP A 111 13.99 7.07 1.18
C ASP A 111 13.60 6.54 -0.20
N GLY A 112 12.59 7.20 -0.78
CA GLY A 112 11.99 6.81 -2.03
C GLY A 112 11.08 5.58 -1.94
N ALA A 113 10.29 5.44 -0.87
CA ALA A 113 9.32 4.35 -0.73
C ALA A 113 8.39 4.28 -1.94
N THR A 114 8.41 3.16 -2.69
CA THR A 114 7.64 3.01 -3.93
C THR A 114 6.70 1.82 -3.91
N VAL A 115 7.16 0.66 -3.48
CA VAL A 115 6.41 -0.60 -3.57
C VAL A 115 6.06 -1.09 -2.19
N ILE A 116 4.83 -1.61 -2.05
CA ILE A 116 4.36 -2.19 -0.81
C ILE A 116 3.51 -3.44 -1.09
N TYR A 117 3.69 -4.47 -0.27
CA TYR A 117 2.93 -5.70 -0.38
C TYR A 117 2.63 -6.28 1.02
N PRO A 118 1.35 -6.31 1.45
CA PRO A 118 0.95 -6.98 2.68
C PRO A 118 0.95 -8.50 2.49
N VAL A 119 1.58 -9.23 3.39
CA VAL A 119 1.69 -10.69 3.35
C VAL A 119 2.14 -11.23 4.70
N ASP A 120 1.61 -12.34 5.15
CA ASP A 120 2.13 -13.12 6.28
C ASP A 120 3.34 -13.92 5.78
N ILE A 121 4.56 -13.37 5.98
CA ILE A 121 5.78 -13.97 5.38
C ILE A 121 6.40 -15.05 6.24
N ASP A 122 6.22 -15.00 7.56
CA ASP A 122 6.77 -16.00 8.49
C ASP A 122 5.75 -17.04 8.96
N GLY A 123 4.50 -16.95 8.49
CA GLY A 123 3.44 -17.91 8.74
C GLY A 123 2.92 -17.90 10.18
N ASP A 124 3.15 -16.80 10.93
CA ASP A 124 2.67 -16.67 12.31
C ASP A 124 1.20 -16.26 12.37
N GLY A 125 0.67 -15.90 11.24
CA GLY A 125 -0.70 -15.53 10.97
C GLY A 125 -0.94 -14.01 11.06
N ASP A 126 0.00 -13.19 11.47
CA ASP A 126 -0.11 -11.74 11.48
C ASP A 126 0.27 -11.16 10.10
N MET A 127 -0.37 -10.10 9.70
CA MET A 127 -0.08 -9.50 8.40
C MET A 127 1.19 -8.65 8.50
N ASP A 128 2.24 -9.08 7.81
CA ASP A 128 3.49 -8.36 7.62
C ASP A 128 3.45 -7.47 6.37
N ILE A 129 4.56 -6.78 6.13
CA ILE A 129 4.69 -5.92 4.96
C ILE A 129 6.06 -6.13 4.32
N ILE A 130 6.08 -6.29 2.98
CA ILE A 130 7.29 -6.17 2.18
C ILE A 130 7.26 -4.81 1.49
N GLY A 131 8.31 -4.02 1.68
CA GLY A 131 8.48 -2.71 1.07
C GLY A 131 9.72 -2.62 0.19
N GLY A 132 9.66 -1.79 -0.84
CA GLY A 132 10.79 -1.46 -1.69
C GLY A 132 10.98 0.04 -1.82
N ALA A 133 12.25 0.49 -1.72
CA ALA A 133 12.65 1.89 -1.82
C ALA A 133 13.49 2.15 -3.07
N TRP A 134 13.06 3.09 -3.88
CA TRP A 134 13.76 3.44 -5.13
C TRP A 134 15.14 4.06 -4.90
N ASN A 135 15.24 5.03 -3.97
CA ASN A 135 16.47 5.78 -3.75
C ASN A 135 17.48 5.00 -2.90
N LEU A 136 17.02 4.38 -1.80
CA LEU A 136 17.88 3.53 -0.98
C LEU A 136 18.32 2.26 -1.74
N GLY A 137 17.48 1.75 -2.63
CA GLY A 137 17.69 0.45 -3.24
C GLY A 137 17.53 -0.69 -2.23
N ASP A 138 16.73 -0.49 -1.20
CA ASP A 138 16.46 -1.49 -0.19
C ASP A 138 15.14 -2.21 -0.46
N ILE A 139 15.14 -3.52 -0.18
CA ILE A 139 13.95 -4.32 0.02
C ILE A 139 13.90 -4.65 1.51
N ALA A 140 12.82 -4.30 2.16
CA ALA A 140 12.64 -4.48 3.59
C ALA A 140 11.40 -5.36 3.90
N TRP A 141 11.51 -6.15 4.95
CA TRP A 141 10.41 -6.82 5.62
C TRP A 141 10.12 -6.13 6.93
N TYR A 142 8.91 -5.65 7.07
CA TYR A 142 8.38 -5.10 8.31
C TYR A 142 7.57 -6.18 9.00
N GLN A 143 8.24 -6.89 9.92
CA GLN A 143 7.63 -7.97 10.69
C GLN A 143 6.66 -7.39 11.72
N ASN A 144 5.40 -7.79 11.64
CA ASN A 144 4.37 -7.48 12.63
C ASN A 144 4.46 -8.44 13.82
N ASN A 145 4.27 -7.95 15.02
CA ASN A 145 4.27 -8.78 16.22
C ASN A 145 2.86 -9.17 16.73
N GLY A 146 1.85 -9.01 15.86
CA GLY A 146 0.45 -9.26 16.20
C GLY A 146 -0.22 -8.16 17.06
N SER A 147 0.49 -7.09 17.30
CA SER A 147 -0.02 -5.90 18.01
C SER A 147 0.28 -4.60 17.24
N GLN A 148 0.39 -4.72 15.92
CA GLN A 148 0.66 -3.64 14.97
C GLN A 148 1.93 -2.84 15.32
N SER A 149 2.93 -3.54 15.87
CA SER A 149 4.28 -3.02 16.08
C SER A 149 5.24 -3.72 15.15
N PHE A 150 5.83 -2.95 14.26
CA PHE A 150 6.64 -3.44 13.16
C PHE A 150 8.14 -3.38 13.47
N THR A 151 8.86 -4.44 13.08
CA THR A 151 10.32 -4.50 13.12
C THR A 151 10.85 -4.54 11.70
N LYS A 152 11.63 -3.52 11.29
CA LYS A 152 12.26 -3.45 9.96
C LYS A 152 13.43 -4.41 9.87
N ASN A 153 13.39 -5.32 8.91
CA ASN A 153 14.47 -6.23 8.53
C ASN A 153 14.84 -5.97 7.07
N ILE A 154 16.10 -5.63 6.79
CA ILE A 154 16.55 -5.47 5.40
C ILE A 154 16.79 -6.86 4.80
N ILE A 155 16.11 -7.14 3.69
CA ILE A 155 16.25 -8.38 2.92
C ILE A 155 17.38 -8.24 1.91
N GLU A 156 17.38 -7.15 1.16
CA GLU A 156 18.39 -6.83 0.15
C GLU A 156 18.68 -5.34 0.17
N SER A 157 19.90 -4.95 -0.15
CA SER A 157 20.30 -3.56 -0.32
C SER A 157 21.12 -3.40 -1.60
N ASN A 158 21.12 -2.18 -2.16
CA ASN A 158 21.67 -1.87 -3.48
C ASN A 158 20.89 -2.45 -4.67
N PHE A 159 19.63 -2.80 -4.49
CA PHE A 159 18.69 -3.15 -5.55
C PHE A 159 18.03 -1.87 -6.08
N ASN A 160 18.83 -1.01 -6.75
CA ASN A 160 18.48 0.38 -7.03
C ASN A 160 17.31 0.53 -8.01
N GLY A 161 16.36 1.38 -7.66
CA GLY A 161 15.20 1.63 -8.50
C GLY A 161 14.15 0.54 -8.44
N VAL A 162 13.83 0.05 -7.24
CA VAL A 162 12.77 -0.95 -7.04
C VAL A 162 11.45 -0.46 -7.62
N ILE A 163 10.86 -1.23 -8.54
CA ILE A 163 9.59 -0.90 -9.21
C ILE A 163 8.49 -1.94 -9.00
N SER A 164 8.85 -3.14 -8.59
CA SER A 164 7.87 -4.19 -8.32
C SER A 164 8.45 -5.24 -7.39
N LEU A 165 7.62 -5.71 -6.45
CA LEU A 165 7.90 -6.85 -5.60
C LEU A 165 6.70 -7.78 -5.62
N PHE A 166 6.96 -9.09 -5.58
CA PHE A 166 5.91 -10.09 -5.52
C PHE A 166 6.36 -11.27 -4.65
N PRO A 167 5.74 -11.49 -3.48
CA PRO A 167 6.00 -12.67 -2.66
C PRO A 167 5.31 -13.90 -3.26
N ILE A 168 6.03 -15.00 -3.35
CA ILE A 168 5.55 -16.27 -3.90
C ILE A 168 6.48 -17.41 -3.43
N ASP A 169 5.93 -18.56 -3.11
CA ASP A 169 6.71 -19.80 -2.97
C ASP A 169 7.13 -20.29 -4.36
N LEU A 170 8.36 -19.95 -4.76
CA LEU A 170 8.84 -20.15 -6.13
C LEU A 170 9.38 -21.55 -6.35
N ASP A 171 9.95 -22.18 -5.33
CA ASP A 171 10.56 -23.51 -5.40
C ASP A 171 9.73 -24.62 -4.72
N GLU A 172 8.55 -24.25 -4.21
CA GLU A 172 7.56 -25.15 -3.59
C GLU A 172 8.10 -25.83 -2.31
N ASP A 173 8.96 -25.11 -1.55
CA ASP A 173 9.49 -25.62 -0.29
C ASP A 173 8.63 -25.24 0.94
N GLY A 174 7.63 -24.38 0.74
CA GLY A 174 6.65 -23.93 1.73
C GLY A 174 6.95 -22.57 2.36
N ASP A 175 8.12 -22.00 2.07
CA ASP A 175 8.49 -20.66 2.49
C ASP A 175 8.24 -19.65 1.36
N LEU A 176 7.98 -18.38 1.69
CA LEU A 176 7.77 -17.36 0.67
C LEU A 176 9.09 -16.76 0.19
N ASP A 177 9.30 -16.81 -1.11
CA ASP A 177 10.34 -16.07 -1.83
C ASP A 177 9.87 -14.67 -2.22
N ILE A 178 10.80 -13.79 -2.57
CA ILE A 178 10.49 -12.46 -3.09
C ILE A 178 11.08 -12.30 -4.49
N VAL A 179 10.19 -12.14 -5.46
CA VAL A 179 10.58 -11.79 -6.83
C VAL A 179 10.53 -10.26 -6.96
N GLY A 180 11.67 -9.66 -7.32
CA GLY A 180 11.81 -8.20 -7.47
C GLY A 180 12.18 -7.79 -8.88
N ALA A 181 11.78 -6.57 -9.27
CA ALA A 181 12.26 -5.89 -10.45
C ALA A 181 12.76 -4.49 -10.09
N ALA A 182 13.89 -4.10 -10.68
CA ALA A 182 14.50 -2.80 -10.51
C ALA A 182 14.83 -2.16 -11.87
N ALA A 183 14.79 -0.84 -11.92
CA ALA A 183 15.02 -0.09 -13.16
C ALA A 183 16.50 0.23 -13.40
N ASN A 184 17.33 0.24 -12.35
CA ASN A 184 18.71 0.75 -12.39
C ASN A 184 19.77 -0.32 -12.05
N ASP A 185 19.40 -1.60 -12.07
CA ASP A 185 20.30 -2.74 -11.87
C ASP A 185 20.84 -3.31 -13.20
#